data_c49678ed43b997d62e0adb04edb8498a
#
_entry.id   c49678ed43b997d62e0adb04edb8498a
#
_cell.length_a   1.000
_cell.length_b   1.000
_cell.length_c   1.000
_cell.angle_alpha   90.00
_cell.angle_beta   90.00
_cell.angle_gamma   90.00
#
_symmetry.space_group_name_H-M   'P 1'
#
loop_
_entity.id
_entity.type
_entity.pdbx_description
1 polymer ?
#
loop_
_entity_poly.entity_id
_entity_poly.type
_entity_poly.pdbx_seq_one_letter_code
_entity_poly.pdbx_strand_id
1 'polypeptide(L)'
;MRGVLASLLSGCAPLQPADLDPTPLEAGRLPAPDITVQIPQLGPCTDAQDQTFFLDSSKPVTVLVHGCNGSAGRFRSLAQLYAFHGQQAACFNYDDRASLVQSSAQLAVAVGALAGRMRKRDITVIGHGMGGLVARRAMEGERRAEWERESVNVDLVTVSAPISGIAVANACGYRGLHWASLGIVPLTCWAVTGDNWYEITASSDFIRRPGPLLGSVRRYVKVVTDERDACPPPPLRDARPTSSG
;
A
#
# COMPACT_ATOMS: atom_id res chain seq x y z
N MET A 1 -0.45 -39.87 -17.20
CA MET A 1 0.00 -38.93 -16.15
C MET A 1 -0.22 -37.50 -16.65
N ARG A 2 -1.46 -37.06 -16.66
CA ARG A 2 -1.88 -35.68 -16.99
C ARG A 2 -2.97 -35.33 -15.97
N GLY A 3 -2.73 -34.41 -15.03
CA GLY A 3 -3.84 -33.90 -14.20
C GLY A 3 -3.57 -33.70 -12.71
N VAL A 4 -2.42 -33.15 -12.29
CA VAL A 4 -2.22 -32.78 -10.87
C VAL A 4 -1.66 -31.35 -10.68
N LEU A 5 -1.40 -30.59 -11.75
CA LEU A 5 -0.79 -29.26 -11.60
C LEU A 5 -1.77 -28.07 -11.69
N ALA A 6 -3.09 -28.32 -11.77
CA ALA A 6 -4.07 -27.25 -12.01
C ALA A 6 -4.83 -26.76 -10.75
N SER A 7 -4.53 -27.26 -9.55
CA SER A 7 -5.35 -26.97 -8.35
C SER A 7 -4.70 -26.09 -7.29
N LEU A 8 -3.53 -25.50 -7.54
CA LEU A 8 -2.84 -24.65 -6.55
C LEU A 8 -2.96 -23.12 -6.82
N LEU A 9 -3.78 -22.70 -7.78
CA LEU A 9 -3.98 -21.29 -8.11
C LEU A 9 -5.37 -20.75 -7.70
N SER A 10 -6.07 -21.42 -6.78
CA SER A 10 -7.26 -20.83 -6.16
C SER A 10 -6.86 -19.86 -5.05
N GLY A 11 -5.96 -18.96 -5.34
CA GLY A 11 -5.78 -17.74 -4.58
C GLY A 11 -6.94 -16.81 -4.89
N CYS A 12 -7.51 -16.17 -3.88
CA CYS A 12 -8.58 -15.18 -3.83
C CYS A 12 -9.06 -14.74 -5.22
N ALA A 13 -10.27 -15.19 -5.63
CA ALA A 13 -10.88 -14.71 -6.85
C ALA A 13 -10.81 -13.17 -6.83
N PRO A 14 -10.36 -12.51 -7.90
CA PRO A 14 -10.41 -11.07 -7.95
C PRO A 14 -11.86 -10.68 -7.73
N LEU A 15 -12.11 -9.92 -6.66
CA LEU A 15 -13.39 -9.23 -6.50
C LEU A 15 -13.57 -8.43 -7.79
N GLN A 16 -14.52 -8.84 -8.61
CA GLN A 16 -14.92 -8.01 -9.74
C GLN A 16 -15.22 -6.63 -9.17
N PRO A 17 -14.64 -5.57 -9.74
CA PRO A 17 -15.03 -4.23 -9.35
C PRO A 17 -16.54 -4.18 -9.56
N ALA A 18 -17.30 -4.01 -8.47
CA ALA A 18 -18.69 -3.64 -8.61
C ALA A 18 -18.69 -2.40 -9.50
N ASP A 19 -19.48 -2.45 -10.56
CA ASP A 19 -19.70 -1.32 -11.45
C ASP A 19 -20.44 -0.26 -10.61
N LEU A 20 -19.67 0.40 -9.74
CA LEU A 20 -20.15 1.50 -8.95
C LEU A 20 -20.27 2.67 -9.93
N ASP A 21 -21.48 2.83 -10.44
CA ASP A 21 -21.87 4.01 -11.17
C ASP A 21 -21.30 5.23 -10.41
N PRO A 22 -20.40 6.01 -11.02
CA PRO A 22 -19.76 7.11 -10.33
C PRO A 22 -20.82 8.19 -10.11
N THR A 23 -21.59 8.08 -9.05
CA THR A 23 -22.42 9.20 -8.59
C THR A 23 -21.48 10.39 -8.44
N PRO A 24 -21.69 11.47 -9.21
CA PRO A 24 -20.87 12.65 -9.08
C PRO A 24 -21.04 13.13 -7.65
N LEU A 25 -19.92 13.24 -6.94
CA LEU A 25 -19.89 13.90 -5.63
C LEU A 25 -20.50 15.28 -5.83
N GLU A 26 -21.43 15.63 -4.95
CA GLU A 26 -21.92 17.00 -4.88
C GLU A 26 -20.69 17.91 -4.78
N ALA A 27 -20.42 18.65 -5.83
CA ALA A 27 -19.23 19.49 -6.02
C ALA A 27 -19.10 20.60 -4.94
N GLY A 28 -20.06 20.69 -4.02
CA GLY A 28 -20.16 21.78 -3.06
C GLY A 28 -19.54 21.52 -1.68
N ARG A 29 -19.01 20.32 -1.39
CA ARG A 29 -18.48 20.02 -0.05
C ARG A 29 -16.97 20.09 0.06
N LEU A 30 -16.25 19.90 -1.04
CA LEU A 30 -14.81 20.09 -1.04
C LEU A 30 -14.48 21.58 -0.85
N PRO A 31 -13.41 21.88 -0.10
CA PRO A 31 -12.88 23.24 -0.01
C PRO A 31 -12.56 23.76 -1.41
N ALA A 32 -12.78 25.04 -1.64
CA ALA A 32 -12.37 25.65 -2.91
C ALA A 32 -10.85 25.57 -3.07
N PRO A 33 -10.33 24.93 -4.13
CA PRO A 33 -8.91 24.77 -4.31
C PRO A 33 -8.24 26.13 -4.60
N ASP A 34 -7.07 26.35 -4.02
CA ASP A 34 -6.24 27.54 -4.23
C ASP A 34 -4.87 27.20 -4.83
N ILE A 35 -4.52 25.91 -4.92
CA ILE A 35 -3.30 25.44 -5.55
C ILE A 35 -3.55 24.31 -6.53
N THR A 36 -2.75 24.29 -7.59
CA THR A 36 -2.60 23.15 -8.50
C THR A 36 -1.36 22.37 -8.10
N VAL A 37 -1.49 21.07 -7.95
CA VAL A 37 -0.40 20.19 -7.52
C VAL A 37 0.00 19.26 -8.65
N GLN A 38 1.30 19.25 -8.96
CA GLN A 38 1.96 18.32 -9.85
C GLN A 38 3.22 17.84 -9.13
N ILE A 39 3.15 16.66 -8.53
CA ILE A 39 4.24 16.01 -7.81
C ILE A 39 4.36 14.59 -8.38
N PRO A 40 5.56 14.14 -8.76
CA PRO A 40 5.75 12.80 -9.28
C PRO A 40 5.14 11.76 -8.35
N GLN A 41 4.39 10.82 -8.91
CA GLN A 41 3.73 9.70 -8.21
C GLN A 41 2.64 10.11 -7.20
N LEU A 42 2.29 11.37 -7.08
CA LEU A 42 1.20 11.83 -6.24
C LEU A 42 0.13 12.49 -7.12
N GLY A 43 -1.10 12.02 -6.99
CA GLY A 43 -2.19 12.51 -7.83
C GLY A 43 -3.57 12.24 -7.25
N PRO A 44 -4.62 12.43 -8.06
CA PRO A 44 -5.96 12.04 -7.67
C PRO A 44 -6.05 10.50 -7.51
N CYS A 45 -7.01 10.04 -6.73
CA CYS A 45 -7.22 8.61 -6.52
C CYS A 45 -7.92 7.96 -7.72
N THR A 46 -7.25 7.98 -8.87
CA THR A 46 -7.69 7.41 -10.14
C THR A 46 -6.52 6.74 -10.85
N ASP A 47 -6.80 5.91 -11.84
CA ASP A 47 -5.78 5.29 -12.69
C ASP A 47 -5.55 6.10 -13.99
N ALA A 48 -5.99 7.35 -14.03
CA ALA A 48 -5.75 8.26 -15.16
C ALA A 48 -4.25 8.62 -15.26
N GLN A 49 -3.79 8.88 -16.48
CA GLN A 49 -2.40 9.30 -16.72
C GLN A 49 -2.13 10.73 -16.21
N ASP A 50 -3.13 11.60 -16.26
CA ASP A 50 -3.01 12.95 -15.70
C ASP A 50 -3.09 12.87 -14.17
N GLN A 51 -1.97 13.13 -13.53
CA GLN A 51 -1.82 13.15 -12.08
C GLN A 51 -1.95 14.56 -11.50
N THR A 52 -2.39 15.54 -12.33
CA THR A 52 -2.66 16.90 -11.85
C THR A 52 -3.89 16.91 -10.95
N PHE A 53 -3.79 17.52 -9.79
CA PHE A 53 -4.91 17.67 -8.87
C PHE A 53 -4.91 19.00 -8.16
N PHE A 54 -6.03 19.33 -7.53
CA PHE A 54 -6.29 20.64 -6.97
C PHE A 54 -6.58 20.51 -5.48
N LEU A 55 -5.96 21.36 -4.66
CA LEU A 55 -6.12 21.35 -3.20
C LEU A 55 -6.37 22.77 -2.67
N ASP A 56 -7.02 22.85 -1.53
CA ASP A 56 -6.99 24.02 -0.65
C ASP A 56 -5.78 23.88 0.28
N SER A 57 -4.79 24.75 0.08
CA SER A 57 -3.54 24.70 0.85
C SER A 57 -3.72 24.98 2.34
N SER A 58 -4.84 25.55 2.76
CA SER A 58 -5.15 25.87 4.15
C SER A 58 -5.78 24.71 4.92
N LYS A 59 -6.07 23.58 4.27
CA LYS A 59 -6.71 22.40 4.87
C LYS A 59 -5.73 21.23 4.97
N PRO A 60 -5.91 20.32 5.93
CA PRO A 60 -5.14 19.09 5.98
C PRO A 60 -5.38 18.24 4.73
N VAL A 61 -4.42 17.38 4.40
CA VAL A 61 -4.55 16.44 3.30
C VAL A 61 -4.23 15.01 3.75
N THR A 62 -4.97 14.04 3.21
CA THR A 62 -4.70 12.61 3.44
C THR A 62 -4.04 12.01 2.21
N VAL A 63 -2.88 11.38 2.38
CA VAL A 63 -2.16 10.63 1.35
C VAL A 63 -2.45 9.15 1.54
N LEU A 64 -3.03 8.52 0.52
CA LEU A 64 -3.39 7.10 0.51
C LEU A 64 -2.34 6.31 -0.28
N VAL A 65 -1.85 5.21 0.30
CA VAL A 65 -0.80 4.36 -0.28
C VAL A 65 -1.34 2.94 -0.44
N HIS A 66 -1.46 2.47 -1.68
CA HIS A 66 -2.04 1.16 -1.99
C HIS A 66 -1.12 -0.01 -1.63
N GLY A 67 -1.68 -1.19 -1.53
CA GLY A 67 -0.96 -2.43 -1.27
C GLY A 67 -0.61 -3.19 -2.55
N CYS A 68 -0.16 -4.43 -2.38
CA CYS A 68 0.18 -5.35 -3.47
C CYS A 68 -1.01 -5.57 -4.40
N ASN A 69 -0.75 -5.65 -5.71
CA ASN A 69 -1.75 -5.75 -6.78
C ASN A 69 -2.80 -4.62 -6.69
N GLY A 70 -2.40 -3.47 -6.16
CA GLY A 70 -3.23 -2.29 -6.00
C GLY A 70 -2.93 -1.22 -7.04
N SER A 71 -3.73 -0.17 -7.00
CA SER A 71 -3.52 1.06 -7.75
C SER A 71 -4.16 2.23 -7.01
N ALA A 72 -3.85 3.46 -7.42
CA ALA A 72 -4.49 4.66 -6.90
C ALA A 72 -6.01 4.62 -7.07
N GLY A 73 -6.50 4.08 -8.19
CA GLY A 73 -7.92 3.97 -8.50
C GLY A 73 -8.72 3.10 -7.53
N ARG A 74 -8.08 2.16 -6.83
CA ARG A 74 -8.76 1.36 -5.79
C ARG A 74 -9.22 2.18 -4.58
N PHE A 75 -8.62 3.33 -4.36
CA PHE A 75 -9.04 4.27 -3.31
C PHE A 75 -10.10 5.27 -3.75
N ARG A 76 -10.60 5.18 -4.99
CA ARG A 76 -11.59 6.13 -5.53
C ARG A 76 -12.78 6.31 -4.60
N SER A 77 -13.42 5.22 -4.17
CA SER A 77 -14.59 5.29 -3.27
C SER A 77 -14.24 5.90 -1.91
N LEU A 78 -13.05 5.60 -1.38
CA LEU A 78 -12.59 6.19 -0.13
C LEU A 78 -12.32 7.69 -0.29
N ALA A 79 -11.65 8.09 -1.37
CA ALA A 79 -11.43 9.51 -1.68
C ALA A 79 -12.74 10.27 -1.86
N GLN A 80 -13.75 9.61 -2.46
CA GLN A 80 -15.09 10.15 -2.55
C GLN A 80 -15.74 10.35 -1.19
N LEU A 81 -15.58 9.40 -0.28
CA LEU A 81 -16.07 9.52 1.09
C LEU A 81 -15.39 10.69 1.83
N TYR A 82 -14.07 10.86 1.67
CA TYR A 82 -13.35 12.01 2.21
C TYR A 82 -13.93 13.32 1.66
N ALA A 83 -14.10 13.41 0.35
CA ALA A 83 -14.65 14.59 -0.30
C ALA A 83 -16.08 14.91 0.16
N PHE A 84 -16.93 13.89 0.36
CA PHE A 84 -18.27 14.04 0.91
C PHE A 84 -18.25 14.69 2.30
N HIS A 85 -17.22 14.43 3.10
CA HIS A 85 -17.00 15.05 4.40
C HIS A 85 -16.18 16.35 4.34
N GLY A 86 -15.95 16.91 3.16
CA GLY A 86 -15.18 18.14 2.98
C GLY A 86 -13.69 17.99 3.27
N GLN A 87 -13.19 16.76 3.22
CA GLN A 87 -11.78 16.41 3.41
C GLN A 87 -11.12 16.13 2.06
N GLN A 88 -9.85 16.48 1.93
CA GLN A 88 -9.11 16.26 0.69
C GLN A 88 -8.17 15.05 0.83
N ALA A 89 -8.09 14.28 -0.24
CA ALA A 89 -7.21 13.14 -0.34
C ALA A 89 -6.40 13.16 -1.62
N ALA A 90 -5.19 12.65 -1.55
CA ALA A 90 -4.33 12.36 -2.68
C ALA A 90 -3.87 10.91 -2.60
N CYS A 91 -3.58 10.29 -3.73
CA CYS A 91 -3.10 8.94 -3.79
C CYS A 91 -1.65 8.88 -4.27
N PHE A 92 -0.85 8.09 -3.60
CA PHE A 92 0.50 7.79 -4.03
C PHE A 92 0.46 6.59 -4.97
N ASN A 93 0.90 6.82 -6.21
CA ASN A 93 0.92 5.83 -7.28
C ASN A 93 2.36 5.35 -7.49
N TYR A 94 2.63 4.09 -7.20
CA TYR A 94 3.95 3.48 -7.35
C TYR A 94 3.82 2.09 -7.96
N ASP A 95 4.91 1.60 -8.54
CA ASP A 95 4.99 0.21 -9.00
C ASP A 95 5.14 -0.71 -7.78
N ASP A 96 4.10 -1.45 -7.47
CA ASP A 96 4.06 -2.38 -6.34
C ASP A 96 4.94 -3.62 -6.53
N ARG A 97 5.56 -3.77 -7.71
CA ARG A 97 6.57 -4.79 -8.02
C ARG A 97 8.01 -4.27 -7.89
N ALA A 98 8.18 -2.95 -7.76
CA ALA A 98 9.49 -2.34 -7.54
C ALA A 98 9.99 -2.55 -6.10
N SER A 99 11.26 -2.20 -5.85
CA SER A 99 11.84 -2.22 -4.50
C SER A 99 11.05 -1.35 -3.52
N LEU A 100 10.73 -1.92 -2.36
CA LEU A 100 10.05 -1.19 -1.28
C LEU A 100 10.92 -0.06 -0.72
N VAL A 101 12.24 -0.23 -0.72
CA VAL A 101 13.17 0.82 -0.31
C VAL A 101 13.04 2.01 -1.25
N GLN A 102 13.02 1.76 -2.56
CA GLN A 102 12.87 2.81 -3.57
C GLN A 102 11.52 3.49 -3.46
N SER A 103 10.42 2.73 -3.40
CA SER A 103 9.06 3.25 -3.27
C SER A 103 8.89 4.09 -2.00
N SER A 104 9.52 3.66 -0.89
CA SER A 104 9.49 4.41 0.36
C SER A 104 10.24 5.74 0.26
N ALA A 105 11.40 5.75 -0.43
CA ALA A 105 12.14 6.99 -0.67
C ALA A 105 11.34 7.96 -1.55
N GLN A 106 10.68 7.47 -2.59
CA GLN A 106 9.83 8.26 -3.47
C GLN A 106 8.63 8.85 -2.72
N LEU A 107 7.96 8.05 -1.87
CA LEU A 107 6.86 8.55 -1.03
C LEU A 107 7.34 9.65 -0.08
N ALA A 108 8.49 9.48 0.53
CA ALA A 108 9.04 10.49 1.43
C ALA A 108 9.30 11.83 0.70
N VAL A 109 9.85 11.78 -0.52
CA VAL A 109 10.05 12.96 -1.36
C VAL A 109 8.72 13.59 -1.74
N ALA A 110 7.73 12.78 -2.15
CA ALA A 110 6.41 13.27 -2.55
C ALA A 110 5.67 13.95 -1.39
N VAL A 111 5.70 13.37 -0.18
CA VAL A 111 5.09 13.97 1.02
C VAL A 111 5.79 15.26 1.42
N GLY A 112 7.12 15.30 1.35
CA GLY A 112 7.89 16.53 1.61
C GLY A 112 7.57 17.64 0.61
N ALA A 113 7.52 17.31 -0.69
CA ALA A 113 7.16 18.25 -1.74
C ALA A 113 5.72 18.77 -1.59
N LEU A 114 4.78 17.89 -1.19
CA LEU A 114 3.41 18.29 -0.89
C LEU A 114 3.36 19.26 0.29
N ALA A 115 4.03 18.93 1.38
CA ALA A 115 4.10 19.78 2.58
C ALA A 115 4.64 21.19 2.25
N GLY A 116 5.65 21.27 1.40
CA GLY A 116 6.21 22.55 0.95
C GLY A 116 5.24 23.41 0.15
N ARG A 117 4.17 22.84 -0.40
CA ARG A 117 3.11 23.56 -1.13
C ARG A 117 1.91 23.93 -0.26
N MET A 118 1.78 23.31 0.91
CA MET A 118 0.64 23.53 1.81
C MET A 118 0.93 24.65 2.80
N ARG A 119 -0.04 25.54 3.01
CA ARG A 119 0.00 26.49 4.14
C ARG A 119 -0.24 25.75 5.46
N LYS A 120 -1.18 24.81 5.47
CA LYS A 120 -1.40 23.89 6.59
C LYS A 120 -0.68 22.58 6.31
N ARG A 121 0.40 22.34 7.03
CA ARG A 121 1.31 21.21 6.82
C ARG A 121 0.98 20.00 7.68
N ASP A 122 -0.30 19.78 7.92
CA ASP A 122 -0.83 18.61 8.61
C ASP A 122 -1.19 17.56 7.54
N ILE A 123 -0.41 16.50 7.47
CA ILE A 123 -0.57 15.43 6.48
C ILE A 123 -0.87 14.12 7.20
N THR A 124 -1.93 13.44 6.81
CA THR A 124 -2.18 12.07 7.23
C THR A 124 -1.72 11.12 6.15
N VAL A 125 -0.86 10.16 6.46
CA VAL A 125 -0.44 9.12 5.51
C VAL A 125 -1.08 7.80 5.95
N ILE A 126 -1.88 7.22 5.06
CA ILE A 126 -2.57 5.95 5.30
C ILE A 126 -2.06 4.92 4.31
N GLY A 127 -1.38 3.89 4.79
CA GLY A 127 -0.90 2.79 3.97
C GLY A 127 -1.65 1.50 4.26
N HIS A 128 -2.17 0.87 3.19
CA HIS A 128 -2.87 -0.41 3.27
C HIS A 128 -1.97 -1.56 2.82
N GLY A 129 -1.96 -2.67 3.56
CA GLY A 129 -1.18 -3.85 3.23
C GLY A 129 0.31 -3.52 3.07
N MET A 130 0.91 -3.88 1.93
CA MET A 130 2.28 -3.54 1.58
C MET A 130 2.53 -2.03 1.53
N GLY A 131 1.53 -1.23 1.14
CA GLY A 131 1.61 0.24 1.20
C GLY A 131 1.81 0.78 2.61
N GLY A 132 1.40 0.04 3.65
CA GLY A 132 1.70 0.36 5.03
C GLY A 132 3.17 0.16 5.39
N LEU A 133 3.85 -0.82 4.79
CA LEU A 133 5.31 -0.99 4.90
C LEU A 133 6.04 0.17 4.24
N VAL A 134 5.62 0.53 3.01
CA VAL A 134 6.17 1.67 2.27
C VAL A 134 5.98 2.97 3.05
N ALA A 135 4.76 3.22 3.55
CA ALA A 135 4.44 4.42 4.32
C ALA A 135 5.27 4.51 5.60
N ARG A 136 5.35 3.40 6.36
CA ARG A 136 6.14 3.38 7.59
C ARG A 136 7.62 3.65 7.31
N ARG A 137 8.21 2.98 6.31
CA ARG A 137 9.62 3.16 5.94
C ARG A 137 9.90 4.57 5.42
N ALA A 138 8.97 5.18 4.68
CA ALA A 138 9.07 6.56 4.22
C ALA A 138 9.17 7.56 5.39
N MET A 139 8.58 7.23 6.53
CA MET A 139 8.55 8.05 7.74
C MET A 139 9.68 7.70 8.73
N GLU A 140 10.67 6.89 8.35
CA GLU A 140 11.82 6.53 9.17
C GLU A 140 13.03 7.43 8.89
N GLY A 141 13.86 7.61 9.91
CA GLY A 141 15.13 8.31 9.83
C GLY A 141 15.37 9.22 11.03
N GLU A 142 16.61 9.65 11.21
CA GLU A 142 16.96 10.53 12.31
C GLU A 142 16.53 11.98 12.04
N ARG A 143 16.70 12.44 10.82
CA ARG A 143 16.32 13.80 10.39
C ARG A 143 16.12 13.86 8.88
N ARG A 144 15.06 14.53 8.46
CA ARG A 144 14.93 15.05 7.09
C ARG A 144 14.94 16.57 7.19
N ALA A 145 16.10 17.17 6.93
CA ALA A 145 16.29 18.62 7.09
C ALA A 145 15.24 19.46 6.35
N GLU A 146 14.68 18.94 5.24
CA GLU A 146 13.61 19.58 4.49
C GLU A 146 12.30 19.61 5.29
N TRP A 147 11.94 18.50 5.96
CA TRP A 147 10.70 18.39 6.73
C TRP A 147 10.78 19.19 8.04
N GLU A 148 11.96 19.24 8.67
CA GLU A 148 12.17 20.05 9.88
C GLU A 148 12.04 21.54 9.59
N ARG A 149 12.63 22.01 8.47
CA ARG A 149 12.48 23.41 8.01
C ARG A 149 11.04 23.78 7.70
N GLU A 150 10.27 22.82 7.20
CA GLU A 150 8.90 23.03 6.78
C GLU A 150 7.90 22.85 7.94
N SER A 151 8.32 22.48 9.13
CA SER A 151 7.44 22.20 10.30
C SER A 151 6.27 21.27 9.94
N VAL A 152 6.57 20.20 9.21
CA VAL A 152 5.58 19.22 8.75
C VAL A 152 5.09 18.39 9.93
N ASN A 153 3.78 18.22 10.04
CA ASN A 153 3.16 17.33 11.01
C ASN A 153 2.56 16.13 10.27
N VAL A 154 2.96 14.93 10.63
CA VAL A 154 2.47 13.71 10.01
C VAL A 154 1.72 12.86 11.02
N ASP A 155 0.53 12.42 10.65
CA ASP A 155 -0.16 11.31 11.29
C ASP A 155 0.00 10.08 10.38
N LEU A 156 0.64 9.03 10.87
CA LEU A 156 0.85 7.79 10.13
C LEU A 156 -0.18 6.75 10.55
N VAL A 157 -0.87 6.16 9.58
CA VAL A 157 -1.81 5.07 9.82
C VAL A 157 -1.44 3.90 8.91
N THR A 158 -1.24 2.72 9.49
CA THR A 158 -1.06 1.48 8.71
C THR A 158 -2.23 0.56 8.94
N VAL A 159 -2.82 0.08 7.84
CA VAL A 159 -3.99 -0.81 7.87
C VAL A 159 -3.61 -2.15 7.28
N SER A 160 -3.77 -3.23 8.03
CA SER A 160 -3.43 -4.61 7.61
C SER A 160 -2.01 -4.76 7.06
N ALA A 161 -1.08 -3.93 7.54
CA ALA A 161 0.30 -3.96 7.05
C ALA A 161 1.07 -5.14 7.67
N PRO A 162 1.76 -5.97 6.85
CA PRO A 162 2.52 -7.10 7.34
C PRO A 162 3.87 -6.66 7.94
N ILE A 163 3.84 -5.94 9.06
CA ILE A 163 5.01 -5.34 9.70
C ILE A 163 6.06 -6.38 10.13
N SER A 164 5.62 -7.63 10.35
CA SER A 164 6.51 -8.75 10.69
C SER A 164 6.96 -9.57 9.47
N GLY A 165 6.68 -9.08 8.27
CA GLY A 165 6.88 -9.82 7.03
C GLY A 165 5.73 -10.75 6.69
N ILE A 166 5.78 -11.31 5.49
CA ILE A 166 4.75 -12.22 4.97
C ILE A 166 5.23 -13.65 5.14
N ALA A 167 4.53 -14.44 5.96
CA ALA A 167 4.93 -15.82 6.28
C ALA A 167 5.06 -16.72 5.03
N VAL A 168 4.15 -16.59 4.07
CA VAL A 168 4.20 -17.34 2.80
C VAL A 168 5.46 -17.00 1.99
N ALA A 169 5.99 -15.79 2.12
CA ALA A 169 7.21 -15.36 1.44
C ALA A 169 8.50 -15.86 2.12
N ASN A 170 8.43 -16.49 3.29
CA ASN A 170 9.64 -16.92 4.02
C ASN A 170 10.50 -17.92 3.23
N ALA A 171 9.88 -18.77 2.40
CA ALA A 171 10.62 -19.67 1.50
C ALA A 171 11.53 -18.88 0.54
N CYS A 172 11.09 -17.68 0.12
CA CYS A 172 11.86 -16.77 -0.71
C CYS A 172 13.07 -16.18 0.04
N GLY A 173 13.00 -16.08 1.36
CA GLY A 173 14.09 -15.56 2.20
C GLY A 173 15.14 -16.60 2.62
N TYR A 174 14.90 -17.89 2.39
CA TYR A 174 15.79 -18.96 2.88
C TYR A 174 16.92 -19.27 1.89
N ARG A 175 18.12 -18.75 2.17
CA ARG A 175 19.29 -18.85 1.29
C ARG A 175 19.69 -20.28 0.95
N GLY A 176 19.54 -21.24 1.88
CA GLY A 176 19.81 -22.65 1.63
C GLY A 176 18.92 -23.23 0.52
N LEU A 177 17.66 -22.81 0.44
CA LEU A 177 16.73 -23.24 -0.59
C LEU A 177 17.08 -22.66 -1.96
N HIS A 178 17.67 -21.45 -2.02
CA HIS A 178 18.15 -20.86 -3.27
C HIS A 178 19.23 -21.72 -3.92
N TRP A 179 20.19 -22.21 -3.12
CA TRP A 179 21.24 -23.09 -3.59
C TRP A 179 20.70 -24.47 -3.95
N ALA A 180 19.89 -25.06 -3.08
CA ALA A 180 19.31 -26.39 -3.30
C ALA A 180 18.42 -26.46 -4.54
N SER A 181 17.75 -25.37 -4.89
CA SER A 181 16.87 -25.27 -6.07
C SER A 181 17.59 -24.80 -7.33
N LEU A 182 18.91 -24.65 -7.32
CA LEU A 182 19.70 -24.11 -8.44
C LEU A 182 19.14 -22.77 -8.98
N GLY A 183 18.61 -21.92 -8.10
CA GLY A 183 18.07 -20.61 -8.46
C GLY A 183 16.59 -20.61 -8.90
N ILE A 184 15.92 -21.75 -8.96
CA ILE A 184 14.49 -21.80 -9.35
C ILE A 184 13.61 -21.07 -8.35
N VAL A 185 13.88 -21.21 -7.05
CA VAL A 185 13.07 -20.54 -6.01
C VAL A 185 13.17 -19.01 -6.09
N PRO A 186 14.35 -18.37 -6.11
CA PRO A 186 14.42 -16.93 -6.27
C PRO A 186 13.80 -16.44 -7.57
N LEU A 187 13.98 -17.18 -8.68
CA LEU A 187 13.35 -16.82 -9.95
C LEU A 187 11.81 -16.83 -9.86
N THR A 188 11.23 -17.86 -9.23
CA THR A 188 9.79 -17.94 -9.02
C THR A 188 9.29 -16.82 -8.12
N CYS A 189 9.99 -16.54 -7.02
CA CYS A 189 9.66 -15.44 -6.12
C CYS A 189 9.68 -14.09 -6.84
N TRP A 190 10.71 -13.82 -7.62
CA TRP A 190 10.79 -12.63 -8.44
C TRP A 190 9.67 -12.54 -9.50
N ALA A 191 9.36 -13.64 -10.16
CA ALA A 191 8.29 -13.68 -11.17
C ALA A 191 6.93 -13.33 -10.56
N VAL A 192 6.68 -13.73 -9.33
CA VAL A 192 5.41 -13.47 -8.62
C VAL A 192 5.35 -12.06 -8.04
N THR A 193 6.39 -11.60 -7.37
CA THR A 193 6.35 -10.35 -6.58
C THR A 193 7.22 -9.21 -7.14
N GLY A 194 8.05 -9.47 -8.16
CA GLY A 194 8.96 -8.45 -8.70
C GLY A 194 10.22 -8.26 -7.84
N ASP A 195 10.79 -7.06 -7.90
CA ASP A 195 12.08 -6.74 -7.25
C ASP A 195 11.99 -6.72 -5.72
N ASN A 196 10.80 -6.61 -5.16
CA ASN A 196 10.60 -6.62 -3.72
C ASN A 196 10.51 -8.04 -3.09
N TRP A 197 10.69 -9.10 -3.90
CA TRP A 197 10.48 -10.50 -3.49
C TRP A 197 11.20 -10.89 -2.19
N TYR A 198 12.37 -10.34 -1.94
CA TYR A 198 13.13 -10.59 -0.73
C TYR A 198 12.75 -9.63 0.39
N GLU A 199 12.47 -8.36 0.07
CA GLU A 199 12.22 -7.30 1.04
C GLU A 199 10.98 -7.55 1.90
N ILE A 200 9.97 -8.25 1.36
CA ILE A 200 8.73 -8.62 2.08
C ILE A 200 8.89 -9.82 3.02
N THR A 201 10.03 -10.51 2.98
CA THR A 201 10.28 -11.67 3.86
C THR A 201 10.58 -11.25 5.29
N ALA A 202 10.20 -12.08 6.26
CA ALA A 202 10.48 -11.82 7.67
C ALA A 202 12.00 -11.81 8.00
N SER A 203 12.85 -12.32 7.09
CA SER A 203 14.31 -12.35 7.24
C SER A 203 15.02 -11.14 6.65
N SER A 204 14.33 -10.30 5.88
CA SER A 204 14.94 -9.14 5.23
C SER A 204 15.32 -8.05 6.24
N ASP A 205 16.34 -7.28 5.90
CA ASP A 205 16.73 -6.11 6.71
C ASP A 205 15.63 -5.03 6.68
N PHE A 206 14.85 -4.97 5.60
CA PHE A 206 13.72 -4.05 5.49
C PHE A 206 12.70 -4.28 6.60
N ILE A 207 12.41 -5.54 6.94
CA ILE A 207 11.45 -5.93 7.99
C ILE A 207 12.12 -5.96 9.37
N ARG A 208 13.33 -6.51 9.48
CA ARG A 208 13.95 -6.78 10.79
C ARG A 208 14.59 -5.57 11.44
N ARG A 209 14.96 -4.57 10.64
CA ARG A 209 15.66 -3.37 11.11
C ARG A 209 14.87 -2.10 10.80
N PRO A 210 13.65 -1.97 11.40
CA PRO A 210 12.92 -0.73 11.27
C PRO A 210 13.69 0.39 11.97
N GLY A 211 13.80 1.53 11.28
CA GLY A 211 14.37 2.74 11.87
C GLY A 211 13.40 3.42 12.84
N PRO A 212 13.89 4.39 13.62
CA PRO A 212 13.03 5.28 14.40
C PRO A 212 12.16 6.11 13.45
N LEU A 213 10.94 6.44 13.89
CA LEU A 213 10.10 7.38 13.15
C LEU A 213 10.66 8.80 13.26
N LEU A 214 10.48 9.59 12.20
CA LEU A 214 10.84 11.01 12.18
C LEU A 214 10.13 11.78 13.30
N GLY A 215 10.75 12.79 13.87
CA GLY A 215 10.15 13.67 14.88
C GLY A 215 8.92 14.42 14.40
N SER A 216 8.73 14.56 13.09
CA SER A 216 7.53 15.10 12.46
C SER A 216 6.31 14.17 12.52
N VAL A 217 6.51 12.88 12.83
CA VAL A 217 5.40 11.91 13.03
C VAL A 217 4.86 12.08 14.43
N ARG A 218 3.75 12.80 14.57
CA ARG A 218 3.11 13.06 15.87
C ARG A 218 2.34 11.86 16.41
N ARG A 219 1.79 11.05 15.49
CA ARG A 219 0.97 9.90 15.85
C ARG A 219 1.20 8.77 14.86
N TYR A 220 1.36 7.57 15.38
CA TYR A 220 1.37 6.34 14.61
C TYR A 220 0.24 5.43 15.09
N VAL A 221 -0.67 5.11 14.19
CA VAL A 221 -1.80 4.21 14.43
C VAL A 221 -1.62 2.95 13.58
N LYS A 222 -1.67 1.81 14.22
CA LYS A 222 -1.64 0.51 13.58
C LYS A 222 -3.02 -0.14 13.68
N VAL A 223 -3.71 -0.27 12.55
CA VAL A 223 -4.97 -1.00 12.44
C VAL A 223 -4.65 -2.41 11.98
N VAL A 224 -4.96 -3.38 12.81
CA VAL A 224 -4.79 -4.81 12.51
C VAL A 224 -6.16 -5.39 12.23
N THR A 225 -6.32 -6.00 11.06
CA THR A 225 -7.53 -6.75 10.72
C THR A 225 -7.29 -8.24 10.99
N ASP A 226 -8.30 -8.90 11.51
CA ASP A 226 -8.30 -10.35 11.65
C ASP A 226 -8.91 -10.94 10.37
N GLU A 227 -8.06 -11.46 9.51
CA GLU A 227 -8.48 -12.01 8.21
C GLU A 227 -8.69 -13.53 8.27
N ARG A 228 -8.63 -14.14 9.46
CA ARG A 228 -8.77 -15.61 9.61
C ARG A 228 -10.08 -16.13 9.04
N ASP A 229 -11.13 -15.33 9.10
CA ASP A 229 -12.46 -15.69 8.60
C ASP A 229 -12.75 -15.14 7.19
N ALA A 230 -11.85 -14.33 6.63
CA ALA A 230 -12.05 -13.69 5.33
C ALA A 230 -11.88 -14.66 4.14
N CYS A 231 -11.16 -15.75 4.33
CA CYS A 231 -11.04 -16.84 3.36
C CYS A 231 -11.47 -18.14 4.06
N PRO A 232 -12.75 -18.50 4.07
CA PRO A 232 -13.16 -19.79 4.58
C PRO A 232 -12.42 -20.89 3.80
N PRO A 233 -11.94 -21.95 4.48
CA PRO A 233 -11.31 -23.06 3.78
C PRO A 233 -12.28 -23.60 2.72
N PRO A 234 -11.79 -24.01 1.54
CA PRO A 234 -12.65 -24.59 0.53
C PRO A 234 -13.45 -25.74 1.16
N PRO A 235 -14.74 -25.87 0.89
CA PRO A 235 -15.57 -26.92 1.44
C PRO A 235 -14.86 -28.25 1.15
N LEU A 236 -14.62 -29.04 2.21
CA LEU A 236 -14.12 -30.40 2.07
C LEU A 236 -15.08 -31.08 1.11
N ARG A 237 -14.62 -31.48 -0.06
CA ARG A 237 -15.41 -32.30 -0.97
C ARG A 237 -15.76 -33.55 -0.18
N ASP A 238 -17.04 -33.70 0.11
CA ASP A 238 -17.56 -34.89 0.74
C ASP A 238 -17.00 -36.11 0.01
N ALA A 239 -16.20 -36.88 0.74
CA ALA A 239 -15.79 -38.17 0.26
C ALA A 239 -17.08 -38.96 -0.04
N ARG A 240 -17.35 -39.20 -1.31
CA ARG A 240 -18.49 -40.07 -1.69
C ARG A 240 -18.38 -41.35 -0.87
N PRO A 241 -19.45 -41.75 -0.21
CA PRO A 241 -19.44 -43.06 0.41
C PRO A 241 -19.22 -44.10 -0.70
N THR A 242 -18.15 -44.86 -0.58
CA THR A 242 -17.94 -46.04 -1.41
C THR A 242 -19.09 -47.01 -1.11
N SER A 243 -20.02 -47.12 -2.05
CA SER A 243 -21.03 -48.18 -2.02
C SER A 243 -20.32 -49.49 -2.20
N SER A 244 -20.12 -50.22 -1.10
CA SER A 244 -19.87 -51.66 -1.10
C SER A 244 -21.18 -52.37 -1.44
N GLY A 245 -21.28 -52.91 -2.64
CA GLY A 245 -22.21 -53.93 -3.06
C GLY A 245 -21.49 -55.27 -3.10
#